data_7238286969c7cbeb0d275caeba443ebf
#
_entry.id   7238286969c7cbeb0d275caeba443ebf
#
_cell.length_a   1.000
_cell.length_b   1.000
_cell.length_c   1.000
_cell.angle_alpha   90.00
_cell.angle_beta   90.00
_cell.angle_gamma   90.00
#
_symmetry.space_group_name_H-M   'P 1'
#
loop_
_entity.id
_entity.type
_entity.pdbx_description
1 polymer ?
#
loop_
_entity_poly.entity_id
_entity_poly.type
_entity_poly.pdbx_seq_one_letter_code
_entity_poly.pdbx_strand_id
1 'polypeptide(L)'
;MRLTINHDEFEKTSIILESLDLLEWPTVCSHLSTFAITQQGRKKCNTFDLPLDISLSQELLCQTLEIGSLDISLDGGISFEGVYDLENILLTCSKGGVAIGEDLLKVADTLRAARKLRKLIFDQLIRPRLSELLKDIATL
;
A
#
# COMPACT_ATOMS: atom_id res chain seq x y z
N MET A 1 11.76 8.65 32.49
CA MET A 1 11.87 9.67 31.44
C MET A 1 10.42 10.07 31.06
N ARG A 2 9.95 11.21 31.59
CA ARG A 2 8.59 11.71 31.30
C ARG A 2 8.66 12.42 29.96
N LEU A 3 7.97 11.87 28.95
CA LEU A 3 7.70 12.56 27.68
C LEU A 3 6.74 13.72 28.00
N THR A 4 7.24 14.93 28.03
CA THR A 4 6.42 16.15 28.02
C THR A 4 5.85 16.30 26.62
N ILE A 5 4.63 15.81 26.40
CA ILE A 5 3.87 16.08 25.19
C ILE A 5 3.58 17.58 25.22
N ASN A 6 3.96 18.28 24.16
CA ASN A 6 3.75 19.71 24.03
C ASN A 6 2.24 19.99 23.93
N HIS A 7 1.71 20.92 24.69
CA HIS A 7 0.27 21.23 24.74
C HIS A 7 -0.31 21.52 23.35
N ASP A 8 0.48 22.19 22.50
CA ASP A 8 0.10 22.52 21.11
C ASP A 8 -0.02 21.29 20.20
N GLU A 9 0.79 20.26 20.41
CA GLU A 9 0.72 19.00 19.68
C GLU A 9 -0.52 18.17 20.11
N PHE A 10 -0.86 18.24 21.39
CA PHE A 10 -2.04 17.56 21.91
C PHE A 10 -3.34 18.19 21.38
N GLU A 11 -3.43 19.52 21.36
CA GLU A 11 -4.59 20.24 20.78
C GLU A 11 -4.75 19.97 19.29
N LYS A 12 -3.68 20.04 18.52
CA LYS A 12 -3.70 19.72 17.07
C LYS A 12 -4.17 18.30 16.82
N THR A 13 -3.68 17.33 17.58
CA THR A 13 -4.09 15.93 17.44
C THR A 13 -5.56 15.75 17.77
N SER A 14 -6.08 16.43 18.79
CA SER A 14 -7.50 16.38 19.18
C SER A 14 -8.40 16.93 18.07
N ILE A 15 -8.05 18.07 17.48
CA ILE A 15 -8.82 18.71 16.38
C ILE A 15 -8.84 17.79 15.14
N ILE A 16 -7.73 17.16 14.83
CA ILE A 16 -7.63 16.22 13.69
C ILE A 16 -8.54 15.02 13.92
N LEU A 17 -8.50 14.41 15.10
CA LEU A 17 -9.33 13.25 15.42
C LEU A 17 -10.82 13.61 15.38
N GLU A 18 -11.22 14.76 15.92
CA GLU A 18 -12.59 15.24 15.84
C GLU A 18 -13.03 15.50 14.38
N SER A 19 -12.15 16.09 13.58
CA SER A 19 -12.41 16.31 12.16
C SER A 19 -12.58 15.02 11.39
N LEU A 20 -11.75 14.00 11.66
CA LEU A 20 -11.85 12.69 11.03
C LEU A 20 -13.14 11.95 11.44
N ASP A 21 -13.57 12.11 12.68
CA ASP A 21 -14.83 11.55 13.17
C ASP A 21 -16.03 12.21 12.48
N LEU A 22 -16.06 13.55 12.40
CA LEU A 22 -17.08 14.30 11.68
C LEU A 22 -17.15 13.96 10.18
N LEU A 23 -16.02 13.64 9.57
CA LEU A 23 -15.93 13.20 8.16
C LEU A 23 -16.26 11.70 7.98
N GLU A 24 -16.58 10.99 9.05
CA GLU A 24 -16.77 9.53 9.01
C GLU A 24 -15.61 8.79 8.33
N TRP A 25 -14.38 9.24 8.59
CA TRP A 25 -13.17 8.74 7.93
C TRP A 25 -13.04 7.20 7.95
N PRO A 26 -13.33 6.51 9.05
CA PRO A 26 -13.33 5.04 9.07
C PRO A 26 -14.30 4.42 8.05
N THR A 27 -15.46 5.04 7.84
CA THR A 27 -16.45 4.60 6.84
C THR A 27 -15.91 4.78 5.42
N VAL A 28 -15.25 5.92 5.16
CA VAL A 28 -14.57 6.19 3.87
C VAL A 28 -13.48 5.15 3.61
N CYS A 29 -12.62 4.87 4.60
CA CYS A 29 -11.56 3.86 4.51
C CYS A 29 -12.13 2.45 4.26
N SER A 30 -13.18 2.09 4.97
CA SER A 30 -13.87 0.80 4.78
C SER A 30 -14.45 0.69 3.37
N HIS A 31 -15.09 1.73 2.88
CA HIS A 31 -15.60 1.76 1.50
C HIS A 31 -14.47 1.68 0.48
N LEU A 32 -13.38 2.43 0.66
CA LEU A 32 -12.19 2.36 -0.18
C LEU A 32 -11.63 0.92 -0.23
N SER A 33 -11.61 0.22 0.90
CA SER A 33 -11.11 -1.15 0.98
C SER A 33 -11.86 -2.15 0.09
N THR A 34 -13.15 -1.88 -0.23
CA THR A 34 -13.94 -2.75 -1.11
C THR A 34 -13.44 -2.76 -2.55
N PHE A 35 -12.75 -1.71 -2.98
CA PHE A 35 -12.17 -1.61 -4.32
C PHE A 35 -10.79 -2.26 -4.42
N ALA A 36 -10.15 -2.55 -3.29
CA ALA A 36 -8.83 -3.15 -3.28
C ALA A 36 -8.89 -4.63 -3.67
N ILE A 37 -8.13 -5.01 -4.71
CA ILE A 37 -8.07 -6.36 -5.24
C ILE A 37 -7.30 -7.29 -4.30
N THR A 38 -6.19 -6.82 -3.74
CA THR A 38 -5.33 -7.62 -2.86
C THR A 38 -5.73 -7.51 -1.39
N GLN A 39 -5.50 -8.57 -0.62
CA GLN A 39 -5.78 -8.57 0.82
C GLN A 39 -4.95 -7.52 1.58
N GLN A 40 -3.68 -7.36 1.20
CA GLN A 40 -2.81 -6.32 1.77
C GLN A 40 -3.28 -4.91 1.40
N GLY A 41 -3.75 -4.70 0.17
CA GLY A 41 -4.37 -3.45 -0.25
C GLY A 41 -5.60 -3.13 0.61
N ARG A 42 -6.48 -4.10 0.87
CA ARG A 42 -7.65 -3.93 1.75
C ARG A 42 -7.24 -3.54 3.17
N LYS A 43 -6.25 -4.22 3.76
CA LYS A 43 -5.70 -3.87 5.07
C LYS A 43 -5.19 -2.44 5.10
N LYS A 44 -4.41 -2.04 4.08
CA LYS A 44 -3.87 -0.68 3.96
C LYS A 44 -4.95 0.38 3.81
N CYS A 45 -5.99 0.14 3.00
CA CYS A 45 -7.11 1.06 2.87
C CYS A 45 -7.85 1.27 4.19
N ASN A 46 -8.10 0.19 4.96
CA ASN A 46 -8.78 0.29 6.25
C ASN A 46 -7.98 1.04 7.34
N THR A 47 -6.67 1.11 7.19
CA THR A 47 -5.75 1.80 8.12
C THR A 47 -5.07 2.99 7.46
N PHE A 48 -5.73 3.60 6.47
CA PHE A 48 -5.15 4.74 5.75
C PHE A 48 -5.25 6.00 6.60
N ASP A 49 -4.09 6.56 6.94
CA ASP A 49 -3.97 7.82 7.65
C ASP A 49 -3.91 8.97 6.65
N LEU A 50 -4.67 10.03 6.91
CA LEU A 50 -4.61 11.25 6.12
C LEU A 50 -3.25 11.93 6.32
N PRO A 51 -2.50 12.21 5.23
CA PRO A 51 -1.29 12.97 5.34
C PRO A 51 -1.60 14.42 5.76
N LEU A 52 -0.94 14.88 6.80
CA LEU A 52 -1.10 16.25 7.33
C LEU A 52 -0.25 17.27 6.57
N ASP A 53 0.73 16.79 5.80
CA ASP A 53 1.60 17.63 4.97
C ASP A 53 1.03 17.74 3.56
N ILE A 54 0.91 18.98 3.09
CA ILE A 54 0.43 19.30 1.73
C ILE A 54 1.35 18.71 0.67
N SER A 55 2.67 18.75 0.88
CA SER A 55 3.64 18.19 -0.07
C SER A 55 3.48 16.69 -0.23
N LEU A 56 3.29 15.98 0.89
CA LEU A 56 3.04 14.55 0.89
C LEU A 56 1.69 14.22 0.23
N SER A 57 0.65 14.99 0.52
CA SER A 57 -0.68 14.84 -0.11
C SER A 57 -0.59 14.99 -1.62
N GLN A 58 0.12 16.00 -2.11
CA GLN A 58 0.34 16.23 -3.54
C GLN A 58 1.11 15.09 -4.19
N GLU A 59 2.15 14.58 -3.52
CA GLU A 59 2.94 13.45 -4.01
C GLU A 59 2.07 12.19 -4.15
N LEU A 60 1.26 11.85 -3.15
CA LEU A 60 0.35 10.71 -3.19
C LEU A 60 -0.72 10.85 -4.29
N LEU A 61 -1.24 12.06 -4.50
CA LEU A 61 -2.16 12.33 -5.61
C LEU A 61 -1.48 12.13 -6.97
N CYS A 62 -0.26 12.60 -7.13
CA CYS A 62 0.50 12.41 -8.36
C CYS A 62 0.80 10.92 -8.62
N GLN A 63 1.16 10.15 -7.59
CA GLN A 63 1.33 8.69 -7.70
C GLN A 63 0.02 8.01 -8.13
N THR A 64 -1.10 8.45 -7.57
CA THR A 64 -2.44 7.94 -7.94
C THR A 64 -2.78 8.25 -9.41
N LEU A 65 -2.44 9.44 -9.90
CA LEU A 65 -2.63 9.79 -11.32
C LEU A 65 -1.74 8.97 -12.24
N GLU A 66 -0.48 8.72 -11.86
CA GLU A 66 0.44 7.89 -12.64
C GLU A 66 -0.07 6.45 -12.74
N ILE A 67 -0.51 5.84 -11.62
CA ILE A 67 -1.04 4.46 -11.64
C ILE A 67 -2.36 4.37 -12.41
N GLY A 68 -3.25 5.35 -12.27
CA GLY A 68 -4.50 5.41 -13.04
C GLY A 68 -4.26 5.54 -14.54
N SER A 69 -3.28 6.36 -14.96
CA SER A 69 -2.90 6.47 -16.36
C SER A 69 -2.30 5.17 -16.91
N LEU A 70 -1.54 4.44 -16.09
CA LEU A 70 -1.02 3.11 -16.45
C LEU A 70 -2.17 2.11 -16.63
N ASP A 71 -3.07 2.05 -15.68
CA ASP A 71 -4.21 1.14 -15.68
C ASP A 71 -5.07 1.32 -16.95
N ILE A 72 -5.41 2.56 -17.28
CA ILE A 72 -6.16 2.91 -18.49
C ILE A 72 -5.40 2.56 -19.78
N SER A 73 -4.07 2.64 -19.78
CA SER A 73 -3.25 2.35 -20.97
C SER A 73 -3.13 0.87 -21.29
N LEU A 74 -3.52 0.01 -20.36
CA LEU A 74 -3.46 -1.44 -20.49
C LEU A 74 -4.81 -2.01 -20.88
N ASP A 75 -4.83 -2.89 -21.87
CA ASP A 75 -6.01 -3.66 -22.20
C ASP A 75 -6.35 -4.63 -21.06
N GLY A 76 -7.46 -4.36 -20.36
CA GLY A 76 -7.87 -5.10 -19.17
C GLY A 76 -7.30 -4.61 -17.85
N GLY A 77 -6.55 -3.49 -17.82
CA GLY A 77 -6.00 -2.90 -16.60
C GLY A 77 -4.81 -3.64 -16.00
N ILE A 78 -4.40 -3.22 -14.80
CA ILE A 78 -3.29 -3.82 -14.06
C ILE A 78 -3.74 -5.11 -13.40
N SER A 79 -3.11 -6.23 -13.74
CA SER A 79 -3.39 -7.54 -13.14
C SER A 79 -2.56 -7.76 -11.88
N PHE A 80 -3.23 -8.12 -10.78
CA PHE A 80 -2.63 -8.57 -9.52
C PHE A 80 -2.77 -10.09 -9.33
N GLU A 81 -3.01 -10.83 -10.40
CA GLU A 81 -3.10 -12.30 -10.37
C GLU A 81 -1.79 -12.90 -9.85
N GLY A 82 -1.91 -13.86 -8.94
CA GLY A 82 -0.76 -14.50 -8.29
C GLY A 82 -0.18 -13.72 -7.10
N VAL A 83 -0.77 -12.59 -6.71
CA VAL A 83 -0.38 -11.87 -5.48
C VAL A 83 -1.17 -12.41 -4.30
N TYR A 84 -0.48 -13.10 -3.39
CA TYR A 84 -1.05 -13.67 -2.17
C TYR A 84 -0.60 -12.90 -0.92
N ASP A 85 -1.39 -12.99 0.15
CA ASP A 85 -0.97 -12.53 1.47
C ASP A 85 -0.01 -13.55 2.08
N LEU A 86 1.25 -13.15 2.24
CA LEU A 86 2.32 -14.00 2.76
C LEU A 86 2.58 -13.79 4.26
N GLU A 87 1.83 -12.92 4.93
CA GLU A 87 2.09 -12.51 6.31
C GLU A 87 2.16 -13.72 7.27
N ASN A 88 1.17 -14.61 7.21
CA ASN A 88 1.12 -15.80 8.06
C ASN A 88 2.25 -16.79 7.77
N ILE A 89 2.61 -16.95 6.50
CA ILE A 89 3.71 -17.83 6.07
C ILE A 89 5.03 -17.30 6.64
N LEU A 90 5.28 -16.00 6.46
CA LEU A 90 6.49 -15.34 6.97
C LEU A 90 6.56 -15.40 8.50
N LEU A 91 5.43 -15.15 9.18
CA LEU A 91 5.35 -15.21 10.64
C LEU A 91 5.63 -16.64 11.15
N THR A 92 5.11 -17.66 10.49
CA THR A 92 5.35 -19.05 10.85
C THR A 92 6.84 -19.41 10.70
N CYS A 93 7.44 -19.05 9.56
CA CYS A 93 8.86 -19.30 9.30
C CYS A 93 9.77 -18.52 10.27
N SER A 94 9.43 -17.26 10.61
CA SER A 94 10.21 -16.46 11.56
C SER A 94 10.25 -17.05 12.97
N LYS A 95 9.23 -17.82 13.33
CA LYS A 95 9.16 -18.58 14.61
C LYS A 95 9.78 -19.96 14.53
N GLY A 96 10.49 -20.29 13.45
CA GLY A 96 11.13 -21.60 13.26
C GLY A 96 10.19 -22.69 12.71
N GLY A 97 8.98 -22.33 12.29
CA GLY A 97 8.07 -23.22 11.58
C GLY A 97 8.51 -23.50 10.15
N VAL A 98 7.95 -24.53 9.54
CA VAL A 98 8.27 -24.96 8.18
C VAL A 98 7.10 -24.61 7.25
N ALA A 99 7.41 -23.94 6.13
CA ALA A 99 6.44 -23.71 5.07
C ALA A 99 6.17 -25.02 4.32
N ILE A 100 4.91 -25.33 4.08
CA ILE A 100 4.50 -26.48 3.26
C ILE A 100 4.62 -26.17 1.76
N GLY A 101 4.53 -27.18 0.90
CA GLY A 101 4.68 -27.00 -0.55
C GLY A 101 3.70 -26.00 -1.15
N GLU A 102 2.45 -25.96 -0.67
CA GLU A 102 1.45 -24.98 -1.10
C GLU A 102 1.85 -23.55 -0.73
N ASP A 103 2.40 -23.32 0.46
CA ASP A 103 2.88 -22.02 0.90
C ASP A 103 4.06 -21.54 0.04
N LEU A 104 5.00 -22.45 -0.28
CA LEU A 104 6.12 -22.13 -1.16
C LEU A 104 5.66 -21.78 -2.57
N LEU A 105 4.58 -22.40 -3.06
CA LEU A 105 3.98 -22.06 -4.34
C LEU A 105 3.39 -20.66 -4.31
N LYS A 106 2.64 -20.28 -3.26
CA LYS A 106 2.12 -18.92 -3.07
C LYS A 106 3.23 -17.87 -3.04
N VAL A 107 4.33 -18.16 -2.36
CA VAL A 107 5.53 -17.30 -2.36
C VAL A 107 6.09 -17.14 -3.77
N ALA A 108 6.28 -18.26 -4.49
CA ALA A 108 6.82 -18.24 -5.85
C ALA A 108 5.93 -17.45 -6.81
N ASP A 109 4.61 -17.62 -6.73
CA ASP A 109 3.64 -16.91 -7.58
C ASP A 109 3.63 -15.41 -7.26
N THR A 110 3.67 -15.04 -5.98
CA THR A 110 3.76 -13.63 -5.56
C THR A 110 5.04 -12.98 -6.08
N LEU A 111 6.18 -13.66 -6.01
CA LEU A 111 7.45 -13.16 -6.55
C LEU A 111 7.41 -13.01 -8.09
N ARG A 112 6.78 -13.95 -8.79
CA ARG A 112 6.57 -13.85 -10.25
C ARG A 112 5.68 -12.65 -10.60
N ALA A 113 4.57 -12.47 -9.86
CA ALA A 113 3.67 -11.33 -10.04
C ALA A 113 4.38 -10.00 -9.77
N ALA A 114 5.16 -9.91 -8.70
CA ALA A 114 5.95 -8.72 -8.36
C ALA A 114 6.96 -8.38 -9.46
N ARG A 115 7.68 -9.36 -10.02
CA ARG A 115 8.59 -9.15 -11.16
C ARG A 115 7.86 -8.68 -12.42
N LYS A 116 6.68 -9.24 -12.70
CA LYS A 116 5.85 -8.84 -13.83
C LYS A 116 5.38 -7.38 -13.68
N LEU A 117 4.86 -7.02 -12.51
CA LEU A 117 4.44 -5.65 -12.20
C LEU A 117 5.61 -4.67 -12.27
N ARG A 118 6.76 -5.02 -11.68
CA ARG A 118 7.98 -4.20 -11.76
C ARG A 118 8.38 -3.93 -13.20
N LYS A 119 8.43 -4.95 -14.04
CA LYS A 119 8.78 -4.80 -15.46
C LYS A 119 7.78 -3.91 -16.19
N LEU A 120 6.48 -4.07 -15.90
CA LEU A 120 5.41 -3.26 -16.47
C LEU A 120 5.56 -1.77 -16.13
N ILE A 121 5.88 -1.45 -14.88
CA ILE A 121 6.02 -0.08 -14.40
C ILE A 121 7.36 0.52 -14.87
N PHE A 122 8.46 -0.23 -14.80
CA PHE A 122 9.81 0.24 -15.10
C PHE A 122 9.99 0.64 -16.58
N ASP A 123 9.34 -0.06 -17.50
CA ASP A 123 9.40 0.24 -18.93
C ASP A 123 8.63 1.53 -19.29
N GLN A 124 7.98 2.17 -18.30
CA GLN A 124 7.21 3.40 -18.47
C GLN A 124 8.01 4.62 -17.98
N LEU A 125 8.98 5.07 -18.78
CA LEU A 125 9.78 6.28 -18.51
C LEU A 125 8.96 7.55 -18.25
N ILE A 126 7.66 7.50 -18.51
CA ILE A 126 6.71 8.61 -18.34
C ILE A 126 6.21 8.70 -16.89
N ARG A 127 6.55 7.72 -16.01
CA ARG A 127 6.01 7.63 -14.64
C ARG A 127 7.13 7.61 -13.60
N PRO A 128 7.75 8.76 -13.34
CA PRO A 128 8.94 8.85 -12.48
C PRO A 128 8.65 8.47 -11.03
N ARG A 129 7.46 8.79 -10.49
CA ARG A 129 7.09 8.52 -9.10
C ARG A 129 6.87 7.03 -8.85
N LEU A 130 6.18 6.34 -9.76
CA LEU A 130 6.03 4.88 -9.67
C LEU A 130 7.37 4.17 -9.81
N SER A 131 8.25 4.68 -10.67
CA SER A 131 9.62 4.15 -10.81
C SER A 131 10.45 4.32 -9.54
N GLU A 132 10.25 5.42 -8.80
CA GLU A 132 10.91 5.64 -7.50
C GLU A 132 10.46 4.62 -6.46
N LEU A 133 9.14 4.37 -6.34
CA LEU A 133 8.60 3.34 -5.44
C LEU A 133 9.15 1.94 -5.73
N LEU A 134 9.52 1.68 -6.98
CA LEU A 134 10.08 0.38 -7.36
C LEU A 134 11.56 0.22 -7.00
N LYS A 135 12.28 1.29 -6.68
CA LYS A 135 13.70 1.20 -6.27
C LYS A 135 13.84 0.40 -4.98
N ASP A 136 12.88 0.54 -4.07
CA ASP A 136 12.86 -0.21 -2.80
C ASP A 136 12.52 -1.70 -3.00
N ILE A 137 11.86 -2.04 -4.11
CA ILE A 137 11.63 -3.43 -4.53
C ILE A 137 12.86 -3.91 -5.35
N ALA A 138 14.02 -3.48 -4.94
CA ALA A 138 15.26 -3.79 -5.63
C ALA A 138 15.54 -5.30 -5.60
N THR A 139 15.94 -5.83 -6.75
CA THR A 139 16.69 -7.09 -6.88
C THR A 139 16.06 -8.34 -6.24
N LEU A 140 14.81 -8.65 -6.59
CA LEU A 140 14.30 -10.02 -6.47
C LEU A 140 14.58 -10.80 -7.75
#